data_b68ff2c3ccbfe3a11ae679c83e6a63a4
#
_entry.id   b68ff2c3ccbfe3a11ae679c83e6a63a4
#
_cell.length_a   1.000
_cell.length_b   1.000
_cell.length_c   1.000
_cell.angle_alpha   90.00
_cell.angle_beta   90.00
_cell.angle_gamma   90.00
#
_symmetry.space_group_name_H-M   'P 1'
#
loop_
_entity.id
_entity.type
_entity.pdbx_description
1 polymer ?
#
loop_
_entity_poly.entity_id
_entity_poly.type
_entity_poly.pdbx_seq_one_letter_code
_entity_poly.pdbx_strand_id
1 'polypeptide(L)'
;MISERMFYIMRYKGGEREFGKRDFSYRCKFCLLSWEAVYRLHHLGWKGDLREQVSAVGGDMAMRHGIILAKSIPAKKYRIQAGESILEAKQKCPNLILVPPNYGLYERCSKAFMGILQEYSPAVEQYSIDEAFVDMTGTELLWGTPVEAAEKMRRQIKERLGFTVNIGISENKLLAKMASDFQKPDRVHTLWKSELQKKMWPLPVSDLFFVGRATTKTLFKLGIRTIGDLAKSDPSYLKKHLKKHGEVVWGFANGIDVSVVQSAPPANKGYGNSTTIPFDVTDASTAKLVLLALAETVGSRLRGAGVRAEVIAVGIKNYDLSYASHQMTLQNATNITKEIHQCACQLFDQLWDGTPIRHLGIHTSRIKDQVNMRQLDLFDTNDYEKLEKMDETIDQIRKRYGNDSVIRAAFLGGCIDHMSGGISREKRSVDYEKLKTE
;
A
#
# COMPACT_ATOMS: atom_id res chain seq x y z
N MET A 1 32.80 -29.39 13.61
CA MET A 1 33.87 -28.66 12.89
C MET A 1 33.20 -27.85 11.80
N ILE A 2 32.86 -26.61 12.12
CA ILE A 2 32.24 -25.67 11.20
C ILE A 2 33.36 -24.72 10.79
N SER A 3 33.68 -24.77 9.50
CA SER A 3 34.73 -24.00 8.85
C SER A 3 34.32 -22.54 8.77
N GLU A 4 35.05 -21.68 9.46
CA GLU A 4 35.07 -20.24 9.29
C GLU A 4 35.43 -19.91 7.83
N ARG A 5 34.48 -19.35 7.06
CA ARG A 5 34.81 -18.69 5.80
C ARG A 5 35.14 -17.23 6.10
N MET A 6 36.42 -16.96 6.09
CA MET A 6 37.04 -15.65 6.11
C MET A 6 36.49 -14.77 4.97
N PHE A 7 35.90 -13.65 5.36
CA PHE A 7 35.56 -12.60 4.41
C PHE A 7 36.82 -11.85 3.98
N TYR A 8 37.27 -12.05 2.74
CA TYR A 8 38.31 -11.23 2.13
C TYR A 8 37.70 -9.90 1.67
N ILE A 9 38.03 -8.83 2.35
CA ILE A 9 37.83 -7.44 1.85
C ILE A 9 39.02 -7.18 0.91
N MET A 10 38.79 -7.33 -0.40
CA MET A 10 39.74 -6.81 -1.38
C MET A 10 39.55 -5.31 -1.55
N ARG A 11 40.43 -4.52 -0.92
CA ARG A 11 40.66 -3.11 -1.30
C ARG A 11 41.32 -3.08 -2.67
N TYR A 12 40.59 -2.66 -3.68
CA TYR A 12 41.18 -2.33 -4.98
C TYR A 12 41.86 -0.97 -4.88
N LYS A 13 43.20 -0.96 -4.86
CA LYS A 13 44.01 0.25 -5.03
C LYS A 13 44.01 0.64 -6.50
N GLY A 14 43.21 1.58 -6.88
CA GLY A 14 43.17 2.12 -8.23
C GLY A 14 42.07 3.16 -8.37
N GLY A 15 42.35 4.40 -7.96
CA GLY A 15 41.41 5.54 -8.08
C GLY A 15 40.34 5.54 -6.99
N GLU A 16 40.42 6.48 -6.07
CA GLU A 16 39.49 6.70 -4.96
C GLU A 16 38.05 6.92 -5.48
N ARG A 17 37.29 5.85 -5.56
CA ARG A 17 35.84 5.88 -5.47
C ARG A 17 35.50 5.02 -4.26
N GLU A 18 35.19 5.67 -3.14
CA GLU A 18 34.47 5.03 -2.05
C GLU A 18 33.21 4.41 -2.64
N PHE A 19 33.19 3.10 -2.75
CA PHE A 19 32.00 2.34 -3.09
C PHE A 19 31.10 2.33 -1.85
N GLY A 20 30.33 3.41 -1.70
CA GLY A 20 29.25 3.49 -0.72
C GLY A 20 28.18 2.42 -0.98
N LYS A 21 27.33 2.16 -0.01
CA LYS A 21 26.12 1.32 -0.17
C LYS A 21 25.39 1.71 -1.44
N ARG A 22 25.07 0.74 -2.27
CA ARG A 22 24.38 0.96 -3.55
C ARG A 22 23.05 0.27 -3.49
N ASP A 23 22.00 1.04 -3.26
CA ASP A 23 20.63 0.55 -3.24
C ASP A 23 20.06 0.55 -4.66
N PHE A 24 19.31 -0.51 -4.98
CA PHE A 24 18.53 -0.57 -6.21
C PHE A 24 17.07 -0.38 -5.89
N SER A 25 16.43 0.60 -6.50
CA SER A 25 14.99 0.80 -6.39
C SER A 25 14.29 0.31 -7.65
N TYR A 26 13.31 -0.56 -7.46
CA TYR A 26 12.45 -1.06 -8.53
C TYR A 26 11.09 -0.40 -8.43
N ARG A 27 10.65 0.22 -9.50
CA ARG A 27 9.31 0.77 -9.60
C ARG A 27 8.64 0.35 -10.89
N CYS A 28 7.55 -0.37 -10.78
CA CYS A 28 6.67 -0.70 -11.89
C CYS A 28 5.41 0.18 -11.85
N LYS A 29 5.43 1.31 -12.54
CA LYS A 29 4.35 2.31 -12.48
C LYS A 29 3.04 1.85 -13.13
N PHE A 30 3.09 0.85 -14.00
CA PHE A 30 1.95 0.30 -14.72
C PHE A 30 1.66 -1.14 -14.35
N CYS A 31 2.15 -1.57 -13.23
CA CYS A 31 2.18 -2.95 -12.81
C CYS A 31 0.78 -3.59 -12.84
N LEU A 32 -0.23 -2.98 -12.20
CA LEU A 32 -1.57 -3.56 -12.15
C LEU A 32 -2.16 -3.71 -13.55
N LEU A 33 -2.06 -2.69 -14.40
CA LEU A 33 -2.55 -2.77 -15.77
C LEU A 33 -1.71 -3.74 -16.63
N SER A 34 -0.39 -3.75 -16.45
CA SER A 34 0.48 -4.67 -17.19
C SER A 34 0.20 -6.12 -16.80
N TRP A 35 -0.04 -6.41 -15.54
CA TRP A 35 -0.41 -7.74 -15.07
C TRP A 35 -1.77 -8.17 -15.63
N GLU A 36 -2.77 -7.28 -15.62
CA GLU A 36 -4.05 -7.55 -16.28
C GLU A 36 -3.90 -7.79 -17.77
N ALA A 37 -3.10 -6.97 -18.46
CA ALA A 37 -2.88 -7.12 -19.89
C ALA A 37 -2.25 -8.47 -20.23
N VAL A 38 -1.17 -8.84 -19.55
CA VAL A 38 -0.47 -10.14 -19.77
C VAL A 38 -1.41 -11.31 -19.47
N TYR A 39 -2.12 -11.25 -18.33
CA TYR A 39 -3.04 -12.31 -17.95
C TYR A 39 -4.18 -12.49 -18.97
N ARG A 40 -4.81 -11.39 -19.40
CA ARG A 40 -5.91 -11.43 -20.38
C ARG A 40 -5.47 -11.92 -21.77
N LEU A 41 -4.29 -11.49 -22.23
CA LEU A 41 -3.74 -11.96 -23.50
C LEU A 41 -3.44 -13.46 -23.48
N HIS A 42 -2.76 -13.94 -22.44
CA HIS A 42 -2.25 -15.32 -22.41
C HIS A 42 -3.24 -16.34 -21.84
N HIS A 43 -4.14 -15.94 -20.94
CA HIS A 43 -5.03 -16.88 -20.26
C HIS A 43 -6.52 -16.71 -20.62
N LEU A 44 -6.94 -15.52 -21.07
CA LEU A 44 -8.34 -15.27 -21.45
C LEU A 44 -8.56 -15.09 -22.95
N GLY A 45 -7.49 -15.16 -23.75
CA GLY A 45 -7.60 -15.04 -25.22
C GLY A 45 -8.07 -13.68 -25.73
N TRP A 46 -7.85 -12.61 -24.98
CA TRP A 46 -8.19 -11.24 -25.40
C TRP A 46 -7.43 -10.85 -26.67
N LYS A 47 -8.14 -10.23 -27.63
CA LYS A 47 -7.60 -9.81 -28.93
C LYS A 47 -6.96 -8.43 -28.95
N GLY A 48 -6.49 -7.91 -27.84
CA GLY A 48 -5.87 -6.60 -27.82
C GLY A 48 -5.11 -6.36 -26.52
N ASP A 49 -3.94 -5.74 -26.62
CA ASP A 49 -3.13 -5.41 -25.46
C ASP A 49 -3.65 -4.16 -24.76
N LEU A 50 -4.11 -4.30 -23.53
CA LEU A 50 -4.57 -3.18 -22.71
C LEU A 50 -3.51 -2.08 -22.55
N ARG A 51 -2.22 -2.40 -22.67
CA ARG A 51 -1.13 -1.44 -22.56
C ARG A 51 -1.07 -0.48 -23.75
N GLU A 52 -1.55 -0.93 -24.92
CA GLU A 52 -1.56 -0.17 -26.18
C GLU A 52 -2.88 0.56 -26.41
N GLN A 53 -3.93 0.16 -25.71
CA GLN A 53 -5.26 0.76 -25.78
C GLN A 53 -5.45 1.85 -24.73
N VAL A 54 -6.45 2.72 -24.94
CA VAL A 54 -6.86 3.70 -23.93
C VAL A 54 -7.64 2.97 -22.83
N SER A 55 -6.93 2.48 -21.82
CA SER A 55 -7.47 1.57 -20.81
C SER A 55 -7.06 1.94 -19.41
N ALA A 56 -7.82 1.44 -18.42
CA ALA A 56 -7.51 1.60 -17.00
C ALA A 56 -8.05 0.42 -16.19
N VAL A 57 -7.42 0.17 -15.04
CA VAL A 57 -7.96 -0.68 -13.98
C VAL A 57 -8.74 0.21 -13.02
N GLY A 58 -9.99 -0.10 -12.76
CA GLY A 58 -10.83 0.69 -11.88
C GLY A 58 -11.81 -0.16 -11.08
N GLY A 59 -12.27 0.38 -9.94
CA GLY A 59 -13.25 -0.27 -9.09
C GLY A 59 -14.67 -0.25 -9.66
N ASP A 60 -15.63 -0.73 -8.88
CA ASP A 60 -17.04 -0.75 -9.26
C ASP A 60 -17.72 0.57 -8.90
N MET A 61 -18.34 1.21 -9.90
CA MET A 61 -19.11 2.45 -9.71
C MET A 61 -20.40 2.23 -8.90
N ALA A 62 -21.07 1.10 -9.09
CA ALA A 62 -22.32 0.79 -8.39
C ALA A 62 -22.12 0.68 -6.88
N MET A 63 -20.95 0.19 -6.47
CA MET A 63 -20.54 0.07 -5.06
C MET A 63 -19.87 1.33 -4.51
N ARG A 64 -19.96 2.48 -5.18
CA ARG A 64 -19.26 3.74 -4.84
C ARG A 64 -17.74 3.62 -4.72
N HIS A 65 -17.14 2.54 -5.24
CA HIS A 65 -15.69 2.29 -5.27
C HIS A 65 -15.05 2.69 -6.60
N GLY A 66 -15.67 3.62 -7.30
CA GLY A 66 -15.33 4.00 -8.66
C GLY A 66 -14.11 4.92 -8.79
N ILE A 67 -12.90 4.43 -8.46
CA ILE A 67 -11.65 5.15 -8.70
C ILE A 67 -10.73 4.40 -9.69
N ILE A 68 -9.92 5.17 -10.41
CA ILE A 68 -8.86 4.64 -11.27
C ILE A 68 -7.68 4.19 -10.41
N LEU A 69 -7.34 2.91 -10.44
CA LEU A 69 -6.18 2.36 -9.74
C LEU A 69 -4.90 2.45 -10.58
N ALA A 70 -5.01 2.08 -11.86
CA ALA A 70 -3.91 2.15 -12.81
C ALA A 70 -4.43 2.49 -14.21
N LYS A 71 -3.58 3.04 -15.05
CA LYS A 71 -3.93 3.46 -16.41
C LYS A 71 -2.84 3.14 -17.41
N SER A 72 -3.22 2.99 -18.67
CA SER A 72 -2.30 2.82 -19.80
C SER A 72 -1.54 4.13 -20.15
N ILE A 73 -0.46 3.99 -20.92
CA ILE A 73 0.24 5.17 -21.48
C ILE A 73 -0.68 5.98 -22.41
N PRO A 74 -1.45 5.36 -23.34
CA PRO A 74 -2.41 6.08 -24.14
C PRO A 74 -3.44 6.88 -23.34
N ALA A 75 -3.91 6.33 -22.20
CA ALA A 75 -4.89 7.02 -21.34
C ALA A 75 -4.32 8.33 -20.71
N LYS A 76 -2.99 8.46 -20.57
CA LYS A 76 -2.37 9.72 -20.11
C LYS A 76 -2.65 10.89 -21.05
N LYS A 77 -2.79 10.67 -22.37
CA LYS A 77 -3.08 11.72 -23.34
C LYS A 77 -4.41 12.44 -23.02
N TYR A 78 -5.34 11.72 -22.41
CA TYR A 78 -6.62 12.24 -21.91
C TYR A 78 -6.53 12.84 -20.50
N ARG A 79 -5.32 13.00 -19.93
CA ARG A 79 -5.08 13.51 -18.56
C ARG A 79 -5.78 12.69 -17.46
N ILE A 80 -6.08 11.42 -17.74
CA ILE A 80 -6.60 10.48 -16.74
C ILE A 80 -5.52 10.27 -15.67
N GLN A 81 -5.90 10.27 -14.37
CA GLN A 81 -4.98 10.13 -13.26
C GLN A 81 -5.38 8.94 -12.36
N ALA A 82 -4.38 8.26 -11.76
CA ALA A 82 -4.65 7.29 -10.71
C ALA A 82 -5.21 8.04 -9.47
N GLY A 83 -6.25 7.45 -8.85
CA GLY A 83 -6.95 8.04 -7.72
C GLY A 83 -8.11 8.97 -8.10
N GLU A 84 -8.30 9.34 -9.38
CA GLU A 84 -9.48 10.10 -9.79
C GLU A 84 -10.72 9.19 -9.91
N SER A 85 -11.89 9.79 -9.87
CA SER A 85 -13.13 9.04 -10.04
C SER A 85 -13.27 8.49 -11.47
N ILE A 86 -13.89 7.31 -11.61
CA ILE A 86 -14.17 6.73 -12.93
C ILE A 86 -15.10 7.65 -13.73
N LEU A 87 -16.02 8.38 -13.06
CA LEU A 87 -16.89 9.34 -13.70
C LEU A 87 -16.10 10.45 -14.40
N GLU A 88 -15.14 11.08 -13.69
CA GLU A 88 -14.25 12.08 -14.26
C GLU A 88 -13.40 11.52 -15.40
N ALA A 89 -12.87 10.30 -15.22
CA ALA A 89 -12.08 9.63 -16.24
C ALA A 89 -12.90 9.39 -17.53
N LYS A 90 -14.16 8.94 -17.40
CA LYS A 90 -15.07 8.74 -18.53
C LYS A 90 -15.55 10.06 -19.16
N GLN A 91 -15.69 11.13 -18.41
CA GLN A 91 -15.94 12.47 -18.97
C GLN A 91 -14.79 12.94 -19.87
N LYS A 92 -13.53 12.65 -19.47
CA LYS A 92 -12.34 12.95 -20.28
C LYS A 92 -12.18 12.01 -21.48
N CYS A 93 -12.60 10.77 -21.36
CA CYS A 93 -12.53 9.74 -22.41
C CYS A 93 -13.72 8.78 -22.30
N PRO A 94 -14.83 9.03 -23.02
CA PRO A 94 -16.03 8.17 -22.99
C PRO A 94 -15.75 6.71 -23.36
N ASN A 95 -14.81 6.49 -24.28
CA ASN A 95 -14.43 5.16 -24.77
C ASN A 95 -13.30 4.51 -23.95
N LEU A 96 -13.06 4.96 -22.71
CA LEU A 96 -12.08 4.36 -21.82
C LEU A 96 -12.47 2.91 -21.52
N ILE A 97 -11.57 1.97 -21.87
CA ILE A 97 -11.71 0.56 -21.52
C ILE A 97 -11.39 0.40 -20.04
N LEU A 98 -12.40 0.04 -19.25
CA LEU A 98 -12.22 -0.24 -17.82
C LEU A 98 -12.21 -1.74 -17.58
N VAL A 99 -11.25 -2.18 -16.80
CA VAL A 99 -11.15 -3.55 -16.31
C VAL A 99 -11.19 -3.57 -14.79
N PRO A 100 -11.95 -4.48 -14.16
CA PRO A 100 -11.98 -4.58 -12.72
C PRO A 100 -10.63 -5.10 -12.16
N PRO A 101 -10.26 -4.73 -10.91
CA PRO A 101 -9.01 -5.15 -10.32
C PRO A 101 -9.02 -6.63 -9.92
N ASN A 102 -7.92 -7.34 -10.17
CA ASN A 102 -7.69 -8.71 -9.72
C ASN A 102 -6.55 -8.75 -8.68
N TYR A 103 -6.89 -8.50 -7.42
CA TYR A 103 -5.89 -8.45 -6.35
C TYR A 103 -5.15 -9.77 -6.12
N GLY A 104 -5.82 -10.91 -6.32
CA GLY A 104 -5.17 -12.21 -6.23
C GLY A 104 -4.10 -12.42 -7.28
N LEU A 105 -4.33 -11.96 -8.52
CA LEU A 105 -3.33 -11.92 -9.58
C LEU A 105 -2.15 -11.02 -9.16
N TYR A 106 -2.44 -9.81 -8.68
CA TYR A 106 -1.41 -8.83 -8.33
C TYR A 106 -0.49 -9.33 -7.23
N GLU A 107 -1.03 -10.02 -6.23
CA GLU A 107 -0.20 -10.64 -5.19
C GLU A 107 0.68 -11.77 -5.71
N ARG A 108 0.16 -12.62 -6.59
CA ARG A 108 0.99 -13.67 -7.21
C ARG A 108 2.11 -13.08 -8.05
N CYS A 109 1.80 -12.06 -8.86
CA CYS A 109 2.82 -11.35 -9.64
C CYS A 109 3.86 -10.65 -8.76
N SER A 110 3.41 -9.99 -7.68
CA SER A 110 4.29 -9.34 -6.72
C SER A 110 5.22 -10.34 -6.04
N LYS A 111 4.71 -11.49 -5.58
CA LYS A 111 5.52 -12.54 -4.97
C LYS A 111 6.56 -13.10 -5.96
N ALA A 112 6.16 -13.36 -7.21
CA ALA A 112 7.07 -13.82 -8.25
C ALA A 112 8.16 -12.78 -8.55
N PHE A 113 7.80 -11.50 -8.61
CA PHE A 113 8.73 -10.38 -8.76
C PHE A 113 9.74 -10.33 -7.61
N MET A 114 9.27 -10.36 -6.35
CA MET A 114 10.15 -10.38 -5.17
C MET A 114 11.07 -11.60 -5.19
N GLY A 115 10.59 -12.78 -5.61
CA GLY A 115 11.40 -13.98 -5.75
C GLY A 115 12.58 -13.81 -6.72
N ILE A 116 12.36 -13.14 -7.86
CA ILE A 116 13.47 -12.82 -8.79
C ILE A 116 14.48 -11.88 -8.14
N LEU A 117 14.05 -10.86 -7.41
CA LEU A 117 14.96 -9.92 -6.74
C LEU A 117 15.82 -10.62 -5.69
N GLN A 118 15.24 -11.57 -4.95
CA GLN A 118 15.96 -12.38 -3.95
C GLN A 118 17.03 -13.30 -4.55
N GLU A 119 16.97 -13.63 -5.85
CA GLU A 119 18.05 -14.35 -6.54
C GLU A 119 19.32 -13.50 -6.65
N TYR A 120 19.21 -12.17 -6.61
CA TYR A 120 20.33 -11.22 -6.74
C TYR A 120 20.92 -10.79 -5.41
N SER A 121 20.08 -10.62 -4.39
CA SER A 121 20.50 -10.22 -3.05
C SER A 121 19.54 -10.74 -1.98
N PRO A 122 20.00 -11.15 -0.81
CA PRO A 122 19.15 -11.48 0.34
C PRO A 122 18.48 -10.25 0.96
N ALA A 123 19.02 -9.06 0.71
CA ALA A 123 18.52 -7.81 1.28
C ALA A 123 17.52 -7.13 0.32
N VAL A 124 16.28 -7.62 0.33
CA VAL A 124 15.15 -7.09 -0.45
C VAL A 124 14.09 -6.55 0.48
N GLU A 125 13.75 -5.26 0.34
CA GLU A 125 12.65 -4.60 1.05
C GLU A 125 11.47 -4.41 0.10
N GLN A 126 10.36 -5.07 0.37
CA GLN A 126 9.12 -4.81 -0.34
C GLN A 126 8.50 -3.50 0.16
N TYR A 127 8.58 -2.44 -0.65
CA TYR A 127 8.02 -1.14 -0.31
C TYR A 127 6.51 -1.04 -0.57
N SER A 128 6.05 -1.64 -1.67
CA SER A 128 4.64 -1.76 -2.02
C SER A 128 4.39 -3.06 -2.79
N ILE A 129 3.17 -3.25 -3.30
CA ILE A 129 2.85 -4.43 -4.13
C ILE A 129 3.67 -4.46 -5.42
N ASP A 130 4.11 -3.31 -5.92
CA ASP A 130 4.79 -3.13 -7.21
C ASP A 130 6.15 -2.43 -7.10
N GLU A 131 6.63 -2.17 -5.90
CA GLU A 131 7.90 -1.49 -5.66
C GLU A 131 8.74 -2.24 -4.62
N ALA A 132 10.05 -2.38 -4.88
CA ALA A 132 11.00 -2.93 -3.93
C ALA A 132 12.33 -2.17 -3.96
N PHE A 133 13.03 -2.20 -2.84
CA PHE A 133 14.44 -1.83 -2.75
C PHE A 133 15.29 -3.08 -2.57
N VAL A 134 16.45 -3.09 -3.20
CA VAL A 134 17.43 -4.18 -3.11
C VAL A 134 18.79 -3.59 -2.77
N ASP A 135 19.42 -4.05 -1.72
CA ASP A 135 20.80 -3.70 -1.41
C ASP A 135 21.74 -4.67 -2.14
N MET A 136 22.46 -4.14 -3.11
CA MET A 136 23.39 -4.88 -3.95
C MET A 136 24.85 -4.71 -3.51
N THR A 137 25.10 -4.17 -2.31
CA THR A 137 26.44 -3.96 -1.80
C THR A 137 27.20 -5.29 -1.69
N GLY A 138 28.37 -5.37 -2.28
CA GLY A 138 29.25 -6.55 -2.22
C GLY A 138 28.86 -7.68 -3.19
N THR A 139 27.95 -7.44 -4.11
CA THR A 139 27.53 -8.48 -5.09
C THR A 139 28.21 -8.36 -6.47
N GLU A 140 29.16 -7.43 -6.62
CA GLU A 140 29.80 -7.10 -7.91
C GLU A 140 30.53 -8.30 -8.54
N LEU A 141 31.11 -9.18 -7.72
CA LEU A 141 31.77 -10.40 -8.20
C LEU A 141 30.81 -11.39 -8.84
N LEU A 142 29.53 -11.39 -8.42
CA LEU A 142 28.51 -12.29 -8.91
C LEU A 142 27.79 -11.72 -10.14
N TRP A 143 27.50 -10.41 -10.10
CA TRP A 143 26.58 -9.80 -11.04
C TRP A 143 27.20 -8.75 -11.95
N GLY A 144 28.46 -8.37 -11.71
CA GLY A 144 29.16 -7.31 -12.43
C GLY A 144 28.88 -5.92 -11.87
N THR A 145 29.04 -4.91 -12.71
CA THR A 145 28.76 -3.51 -12.32
C THR A 145 27.26 -3.32 -11.96
N PRO A 146 26.94 -2.30 -11.17
CA PRO A 146 25.54 -2.01 -10.81
C PRO A 146 24.60 -1.89 -12.02
N VAL A 147 25.06 -1.33 -13.13
CA VAL A 147 24.27 -1.21 -14.36
C VAL A 147 24.07 -2.55 -15.04
N GLU A 148 25.11 -3.40 -15.11
CA GLU A 148 25.01 -4.74 -15.69
C GLU A 148 24.08 -5.63 -14.88
N ALA A 149 24.15 -5.59 -13.55
CA ALA A 149 23.24 -6.32 -12.67
C ALA A 149 21.79 -5.89 -12.90
N ALA A 150 21.52 -4.57 -12.94
CA ALA A 150 20.20 -4.03 -13.19
C ALA A 150 19.65 -4.43 -14.58
N GLU A 151 20.47 -4.41 -15.62
CA GLU A 151 20.06 -4.83 -16.97
C GLU A 151 19.77 -6.34 -17.04
N LYS A 152 20.52 -7.16 -16.31
CA LYS A 152 20.21 -8.59 -16.15
C LYS A 152 18.87 -8.81 -15.47
N MET A 153 18.64 -8.15 -14.34
CA MET A 153 17.35 -8.21 -13.62
C MET A 153 16.18 -7.76 -14.49
N ARG A 154 16.31 -6.64 -15.17
CA ARG A 154 15.27 -6.08 -16.05
C ARG A 154 14.88 -7.07 -17.14
N ARG A 155 15.88 -7.68 -17.79
CA ARG A 155 15.65 -8.72 -18.82
C ARG A 155 15.01 -9.97 -18.22
N GLN A 156 15.52 -10.49 -17.12
CA GLN A 156 14.98 -11.68 -16.46
C GLN A 156 13.53 -11.51 -16.02
N ILE A 157 13.17 -10.34 -15.46
CA ILE A 157 11.78 -10.03 -15.10
C ILE A 157 10.88 -10.03 -16.35
N LYS A 158 11.34 -9.40 -17.43
CA LYS A 158 10.59 -9.35 -18.69
C LYS A 158 10.40 -10.74 -19.32
N GLU A 159 11.44 -11.57 -19.33
CA GLU A 159 11.42 -12.93 -19.91
C GLU A 159 10.55 -13.88 -19.09
N ARG A 160 10.68 -13.86 -17.75
CA ARG A 160 9.98 -14.81 -16.88
C ARG A 160 8.55 -14.38 -16.53
N LEU A 161 8.27 -13.08 -16.44
CA LEU A 161 6.99 -12.57 -15.97
C LEU A 161 6.20 -11.78 -17.03
N GLY A 162 6.79 -11.49 -18.19
CA GLY A 162 6.12 -10.84 -19.33
C GLY A 162 5.82 -9.35 -19.13
N PHE A 163 6.28 -8.70 -18.04
CA PHE A 163 6.11 -7.27 -17.82
C PHE A 163 7.45 -6.54 -17.67
N THR A 164 7.42 -5.23 -17.84
CA THR A 164 8.61 -4.38 -17.80
C THR A 164 8.75 -3.67 -16.47
N VAL A 165 9.99 -3.41 -16.07
CA VAL A 165 10.32 -2.65 -14.86
C VAL A 165 11.26 -1.51 -15.16
N ASN A 166 11.16 -0.44 -14.37
CA ASN A 166 12.19 0.59 -14.32
C ASN A 166 13.07 0.38 -13.09
N ILE A 167 14.37 0.51 -13.28
CA ILE A 167 15.34 0.33 -12.22
C ILE A 167 16.12 1.64 -12.04
N GLY A 168 16.08 2.18 -10.82
CA GLY A 168 16.93 3.28 -10.39
C GLY A 168 18.07 2.78 -9.53
N ILE A 169 19.28 3.26 -9.78
CA ILE A 169 20.50 2.88 -9.09
C ILE A 169 21.10 4.09 -8.40
N SER A 170 21.39 3.97 -7.10
CA SER A 170 22.07 5.02 -6.36
C SER A 170 22.72 4.51 -5.07
N GLU A 171 23.30 5.42 -4.31
CA GLU A 171 23.96 5.21 -3.01
C GLU A 171 22.97 5.13 -1.84
N ASN A 172 21.69 5.47 -2.05
CA ASN A 172 20.64 5.37 -1.05
C ASN A 172 19.27 5.16 -1.70
N LYS A 173 18.29 4.78 -0.88
CA LYS A 173 16.92 4.45 -1.32
C LYS A 173 16.21 5.61 -2.00
N LEU A 174 16.33 6.82 -1.43
CA LEU A 174 15.71 8.02 -1.98
C LEU A 174 16.15 8.29 -3.42
N LEU A 175 17.46 8.34 -3.64
CA LEU A 175 18.02 8.65 -4.95
C LEU A 175 17.77 7.56 -5.97
N ALA A 176 17.83 6.27 -5.55
CA ALA A 176 17.43 5.14 -6.40
C ALA A 176 15.96 5.26 -6.82
N LYS A 177 15.07 5.67 -5.88
CA LYS A 177 13.67 5.91 -6.20
C LYS A 177 13.49 7.07 -7.19
N MET A 178 14.17 8.18 -7.00
CA MET A 178 14.13 9.31 -7.93
C MET A 178 14.62 8.92 -9.32
N ALA A 179 15.72 8.16 -9.40
CA ALA A 179 16.27 7.67 -10.66
C ALA A 179 15.27 6.80 -11.42
N SER A 180 14.54 5.92 -10.72
CA SER A 180 13.55 5.02 -11.34
C SER A 180 12.37 5.76 -11.99
N ASP A 181 12.17 7.04 -11.67
CA ASP A 181 11.08 7.87 -12.17
C ASP A 181 11.46 8.78 -13.37
N PHE A 182 12.75 8.87 -13.75
CA PHE A 182 13.20 9.79 -14.80
C PHE A 182 12.56 9.53 -16.17
N GLN A 183 12.73 8.36 -16.69
CA GLN A 183 12.10 7.94 -17.96
C GLN A 183 11.51 6.54 -17.84
N LYS A 184 10.33 6.36 -18.41
CA LYS A 184 9.57 5.10 -18.42
C LYS A 184 9.01 4.86 -19.81
N PRO A 185 8.73 3.61 -20.19
CA PRO A 185 8.94 2.35 -19.48
C PRO A 185 10.30 1.68 -19.79
N ASP A 186 10.59 0.58 -19.07
CA ASP A 186 11.62 -0.41 -19.38
C ASP A 186 13.05 0.16 -19.48
N ARG A 187 13.46 0.91 -18.42
CA ARG A 187 14.74 1.62 -18.38
C ARG A 187 15.52 1.36 -17.10
N VAL A 188 16.85 1.50 -17.21
CA VAL A 188 17.79 1.58 -16.09
C VAL A 188 18.35 2.98 -16.02
N HIS A 189 18.34 3.59 -14.85
CA HIS A 189 18.87 4.94 -14.62
C HIS A 189 19.75 4.99 -13.39
N THR A 190 20.75 5.85 -13.41
CA THR A 190 21.59 6.18 -12.25
C THR A 190 21.31 7.61 -11.77
N LEU A 191 21.43 7.81 -10.46
CA LEU A 191 21.45 9.13 -9.84
C LEU A 191 22.43 9.13 -8.67
N TRP A 192 23.67 9.47 -8.94
CA TRP A 192 24.71 9.61 -7.92
C TRP A 192 24.65 10.99 -7.26
N LYS A 193 25.19 11.14 -6.05
CA LYS A 193 25.27 12.45 -5.38
C LYS A 193 25.91 13.52 -6.24
N SER A 194 26.95 13.18 -6.99
CA SER A 194 27.62 14.08 -7.94
C SER A 194 26.75 14.53 -9.11
N GLU A 195 25.63 13.82 -9.38
CA GLU A 195 24.72 14.09 -10.50
C GLU A 195 23.48 14.89 -10.09
N LEU A 196 23.27 15.15 -8.79
CA LEU A 196 22.07 15.80 -8.25
C LEU A 196 21.76 17.13 -8.95
N GLN A 197 22.75 18.00 -9.03
CA GLN A 197 22.58 19.33 -9.63
C GLN A 197 22.16 19.26 -11.09
N LYS A 198 22.67 18.28 -11.84
CA LYS A 198 22.41 18.12 -13.27
C LYS A 198 21.10 17.38 -13.55
N LYS A 199 20.80 16.30 -12.81
CA LYS A 199 19.69 15.39 -13.12
C LYS A 199 18.44 15.64 -12.28
N MET A 200 18.58 16.02 -11.00
CA MET A 200 17.46 16.10 -10.06
C MET A 200 17.03 17.54 -9.77
N TRP A 201 17.96 18.48 -9.55
CA TRP A 201 17.63 19.85 -9.18
C TRP A 201 16.80 20.63 -10.21
N PRO A 202 16.92 20.40 -11.54
CA PRO A 202 16.07 21.07 -12.53
C PRO A 202 14.61 20.61 -12.53
N LEU A 203 14.30 19.46 -11.90
CA LEU A 203 12.95 18.92 -11.87
C LEU A 203 12.02 19.77 -11.01
N PRO A 204 10.70 19.80 -11.32
CA PRO A 204 9.71 20.42 -10.49
C PRO A 204 9.76 19.89 -9.05
N VAL A 205 9.57 20.75 -8.05
CA VAL A 205 9.60 20.34 -6.63
C VAL A 205 8.50 19.32 -6.30
N SER A 206 7.41 19.30 -7.07
CA SER A 206 6.34 18.29 -6.95
C SER A 206 6.78 16.88 -7.29
N ASP A 207 7.88 16.72 -8.02
CA ASP A 207 8.39 15.42 -8.44
C ASP A 207 9.31 14.80 -7.38
N LEU A 208 9.71 15.59 -6.37
CA LEU A 208 10.50 15.06 -5.27
C LEU A 208 9.66 14.09 -4.43
N PHE A 209 10.25 12.92 -4.16
CA PHE A 209 9.64 11.94 -3.27
C PHE A 209 9.26 12.59 -1.92
N PHE A 210 8.10 12.24 -1.38
CA PHE A 210 7.48 12.85 -0.19
C PHE A 210 6.89 14.26 -0.36
N VAL A 211 6.99 14.89 -1.52
CA VAL A 211 6.34 16.18 -1.78
C VAL A 211 4.97 15.93 -2.44
N GLY A 212 3.92 15.91 -1.62
CA GLY A 212 2.53 15.78 -2.08
C GLY A 212 1.89 17.12 -2.46
N ARG A 213 0.63 17.09 -2.94
CA ARG A 213 -0.12 18.27 -3.41
C ARG A 213 -0.16 19.43 -2.40
N ALA A 214 -0.38 19.12 -1.11
CA ALA A 214 -0.43 20.15 -0.06
C ALA A 214 0.94 20.82 0.15
N THR A 215 2.01 20.01 0.23
CA THR A 215 3.39 20.49 0.35
C THR A 215 3.78 21.32 -0.86
N THR A 216 3.47 20.87 -2.08
CA THR A 216 3.71 21.62 -3.31
C THR A 216 3.06 23.01 -3.29
N LYS A 217 1.77 23.10 -2.87
CA LYS A 217 1.08 24.38 -2.74
C LYS A 217 1.78 25.32 -1.76
N THR A 218 2.26 24.80 -0.64
CA THR A 218 3.00 25.59 0.36
C THR A 218 4.34 26.04 -0.20
N LEU A 219 5.13 25.16 -0.82
CA LEU A 219 6.41 25.49 -1.43
C LEU A 219 6.28 26.54 -2.53
N PHE A 220 5.25 26.44 -3.38
CA PHE A 220 4.99 27.45 -4.41
C PHE A 220 4.67 28.83 -3.83
N LYS A 221 3.94 28.92 -2.70
CA LYS A 221 3.71 30.20 -2.00
C LYS A 221 5.01 30.79 -1.46
N LEU A 222 6.00 29.95 -1.14
CA LEU A 222 7.34 30.36 -0.70
C LEU A 222 8.31 30.68 -1.87
N GLY A 223 7.83 30.63 -3.12
CA GLY A 223 8.66 30.87 -4.30
C GLY A 223 9.52 29.69 -4.75
N ILE A 224 9.40 28.53 -4.10
CA ILE A 224 10.18 27.32 -4.38
C ILE A 224 9.45 26.51 -5.46
N ARG A 225 10.03 26.40 -6.64
CA ARG A 225 9.42 25.73 -7.81
C ARG A 225 10.15 24.47 -8.23
N THR A 226 11.46 24.42 -8.05
CA THR A 226 12.31 23.30 -8.43
C THR A 226 12.88 22.61 -7.19
N ILE A 227 13.37 21.38 -7.38
CA ILE A 227 14.09 20.65 -6.31
C ILE A 227 15.37 21.42 -5.94
N GLY A 228 16.02 22.07 -6.91
CA GLY A 228 17.19 22.90 -6.66
C GLY A 228 16.90 24.14 -5.82
N ASP A 229 15.73 24.78 -6.00
CA ASP A 229 15.31 25.90 -5.15
C ASP A 229 15.12 25.42 -3.70
N LEU A 230 14.49 24.24 -3.53
CA LEU A 230 14.31 23.63 -2.21
C LEU A 230 15.65 23.28 -1.55
N ALA A 231 16.57 22.69 -2.30
CA ALA A 231 17.90 22.32 -1.81
C ALA A 231 18.72 23.51 -1.31
N LYS A 232 18.57 24.66 -1.95
CA LYS A 232 19.25 25.91 -1.61
C LYS A 232 18.54 26.74 -0.54
N SER A 233 17.32 26.37 -0.16
CA SER A 233 16.54 27.10 0.84
C SER A 233 17.12 26.90 2.25
N ASP A 234 16.85 27.87 3.13
CA ASP A 234 17.17 27.71 4.57
C ASP A 234 16.23 26.69 5.22
N PRO A 235 16.78 25.59 5.80
CA PRO A 235 15.96 24.57 6.48
C PRO A 235 15.16 25.13 7.66
N SER A 236 15.66 26.17 8.37
CA SER A 236 14.95 26.82 9.46
C SER A 236 13.71 27.55 8.97
N TYR A 237 13.77 28.15 7.78
CA TYR A 237 12.61 28.80 7.13
C TYR A 237 11.56 27.75 6.71
N LEU A 238 12.00 26.65 6.13
CA LEU A 238 11.11 25.53 5.76
C LEU A 238 10.42 24.92 6.98
N LYS A 239 11.15 24.78 8.11
CA LYS A 239 10.60 24.27 9.38
C LYS A 239 9.46 25.12 9.92
N LYS A 240 9.52 26.45 9.78
CA LYS A 240 8.43 27.35 10.20
C LYS A 240 7.12 27.04 9.45
N HIS A 241 7.18 26.70 8.16
CA HIS A 241 6.01 26.51 7.30
C HIS A 241 5.55 25.05 7.20
N LEU A 242 6.47 24.09 7.20
CA LEU A 242 6.23 22.67 6.98
C LEU A 242 6.55 21.81 8.21
N LYS A 243 6.97 22.42 9.31
CA LYS A 243 7.39 21.75 10.56
C LYS A 243 8.51 20.73 10.25
N LYS A 244 8.52 19.59 10.93
CA LYS A 244 9.50 18.52 10.75
C LYS A 244 9.56 18.03 9.28
N HIS A 245 8.45 18.08 8.56
CA HIS A 245 8.39 17.67 7.16
C HIS A 245 9.26 18.55 6.25
N GLY A 246 9.39 19.86 6.57
CA GLY A 246 10.25 20.77 5.85
C GLY A 246 11.73 20.39 5.90
N GLU A 247 12.20 19.95 7.08
CA GLU A 247 13.58 19.48 7.26
C GLU A 247 13.84 18.19 6.45
N VAL A 248 12.86 17.28 6.44
CA VAL A 248 12.95 16.01 5.69
C VAL A 248 13.04 16.25 4.19
N VAL A 249 12.14 17.06 3.61
CA VAL A 249 12.14 17.27 2.16
C VAL A 249 13.34 18.13 1.71
N TRP A 250 13.85 19.01 2.58
CA TRP A 250 15.12 19.70 2.33
C TRP A 250 16.30 18.72 2.28
N GLY A 251 16.37 17.81 3.26
CA GLY A 251 17.39 16.74 3.25
C GLY A 251 17.30 15.90 1.97
N PHE A 252 16.10 15.55 1.55
CA PHE A 252 15.85 14.78 0.33
C PHE A 252 16.28 15.55 -0.93
N ALA A 253 16.02 16.87 -1.01
CA ALA A 253 16.48 17.70 -2.12
C ALA A 253 18.03 17.77 -2.21
N ASN A 254 18.71 17.58 -1.09
CA ASN A 254 20.17 17.48 -1.00
C ASN A 254 20.71 16.04 -1.07
N GLY A 255 19.86 15.06 -1.40
CA GLY A 255 20.24 13.65 -1.54
C GLY A 255 20.60 12.96 -0.23
N ILE A 256 20.13 13.49 0.91
CA ILE A 256 20.39 12.95 2.24
C ILE A 256 19.26 11.98 2.61
N ASP A 257 19.60 10.71 2.70
CA ASP A 257 18.74 9.64 3.21
C ASP A 257 19.60 8.62 3.94
N VAL A 258 19.28 8.37 5.20
CA VAL A 258 20.01 7.45 6.09
C VAL A 258 19.27 6.12 6.28
N SER A 259 18.13 5.95 5.60
CA SER A 259 17.37 4.72 5.69
C SER A 259 18.10 3.55 5.04
N VAL A 260 18.09 2.40 5.71
CA VAL A 260 18.69 1.15 5.19
C VAL A 260 17.60 0.29 4.56
N VAL A 261 17.98 -0.59 3.64
CA VAL A 261 17.09 -1.62 3.10
C VAL A 261 16.77 -2.63 4.21
N GLN A 262 15.48 -2.80 4.49
CA GLN A 262 14.97 -3.67 5.55
C GLN A 262 14.34 -4.93 4.94
N SER A 263 14.99 -6.09 5.10
CA SER A 263 14.48 -7.36 4.58
C SER A 263 13.24 -7.87 5.33
N ALA A 264 13.08 -7.47 6.58
CA ALA A 264 11.90 -7.79 7.37
C ALA A 264 11.01 -6.55 7.54
N PRO A 265 9.69 -6.64 7.26
CA PRO A 265 8.79 -5.55 7.50
C PRO A 265 8.72 -5.22 9.00
N PRO A 266 8.63 -3.94 9.39
CA PRO A 266 8.44 -3.58 10.78
C PRO A 266 7.09 -4.11 11.31
N ALA A 267 7.01 -4.38 12.60
CA ALA A 267 5.77 -4.79 13.24
C ALA A 267 4.65 -3.77 13.00
N ASN A 268 3.44 -4.26 12.74
CA ASN A 268 2.29 -3.40 12.54
C ASN A 268 1.97 -2.61 13.81
N LYS A 269 1.78 -1.30 13.69
CA LYS A 269 1.40 -0.41 14.81
C LYS A 269 -0.08 -0.43 15.12
N GLY A 270 -0.90 -0.98 14.22
CA GLY A 270 -2.35 -1.08 14.35
C GLY A 270 -2.96 -1.84 13.19
N TYR A 271 -4.21 -2.26 13.39
CA TYR A 271 -5.03 -2.92 12.38
C TYR A 271 -6.32 -2.12 12.23
N GLY A 272 -6.78 -1.94 11.02
CA GLY A 272 -8.01 -1.21 10.77
C GLY A 272 -8.70 -1.70 9.53
N ASN A 273 -10.00 -1.42 9.49
CA ASN A 273 -10.82 -1.64 8.33
C ASN A 273 -11.88 -0.56 8.20
N SER A 274 -12.22 -0.20 6.97
CA SER A 274 -13.23 0.81 6.71
C SER A 274 -13.93 0.54 5.39
N THR A 275 -15.18 0.97 5.28
CA THR A 275 -15.96 0.79 4.05
C THR A 275 -16.71 2.04 3.65
N THR A 276 -16.74 2.32 2.34
CA THR A 276 -17.72 3.22 1.76
C THR A 276 -18.99 2.41 1.51
N ILE A 277 -20.08 2.82 2.14
CA ILE A 277 -21.35 2.09 2.09
C ILE A 277 -22.05 2.43 0.76
N PRO A 278 -22.67 1.45 0.06
CA PRO A 278 -23.32 1.70 -1.23
C PRO A 278 -24.45 2.73 -1.20
N PHE A 279 -25.05 2.96 -0.04
CA PHE A 279 -26.10 3.95 0.24
C PHE A 279 -25.72 4.79 1.46
N ASP A 280 -26.41 5.91 1.67
CA ASP A 280 -26.20 6.73 2.86
C ASP A 280 -27.01 6.14 4.03
N VAL A 281 -26.32 5.84 5.14
CA VAL A 281 -26.93 5.25 6.34
C VAL A 281 -27.53 6.38 7.19
N THR A 282 -28.81 6.26 7.51
CA THR A 282 -29.58 7.28 8.26
C THR A 282 -30.08 6.78 9.61
N ASP A 283 -29.79 5.55 9.98
CA ASP A 283 -30.22 4.95 11.24
C ASP A 283 -29.07 4.26 11.98
N ALA A 284 -29.12 4.29 13.30
CA ALA A 284 -28.07 3.73 14.15
C ALA A 284 -27.98 2.19 14.07
N SER A 285 -29.07 1.50 13.81
CA SER A 285 -29.08 0.02 13.76
C SER A 285 -28.28 -0.48 12.56
N THR A 286 -28.51 0.11 11.40
CA THR A 286 -27.74 -0.20 10.18
C THR A 286 -26.26 0.20 10.34
N ALA A 287 -25.95 1.37 10.95
CA ALA A 287 -24.58 1.77 11.21
C ALA A 287 -23.86 0.77 12.14
N LYS A 288 -24.50 0.34 13.23
CA LYS A 288 -23.96 -0.65 14.16
C LYS A 288 -23.78 -2.04 13.52
N LEU A 289 -24.62 -2.40 12.56
CA LEU A 289 -24.44 -3.63 11.76
C LEU A 289 -23.21 -3.53 10.86
N VAL A 290 -22.97 -2.37 10.23
CA VAL A 290 -21.73 -2.12 9.47
C VAL A 290 -20.49 -2.19 10.39
N LEU A 291 -20.58 -1.61 11.60
CA LEU A 291 -19.50 -1.72 12.58
C LEU A 291 -19.26 -3.17 13.02
N LEU A 292 -20.28 -4.01 13.12
CA LEU A 292 -20.12 -5.43 13.40
C LEU A 292 -19.33 -6.14 12.28
N ALA A 293 -19.64 -5.88 11.02
CA ALA A 293 -18.91 -6.41 9.88
C ALA A 293 -17.43 -5.97 9.85
N LEU A 294 -17.18 -4.72 10.23
CA LEU A 294 -15.82 -4.20 10.35
C LEU A 294 -15.08 -4.81 11.54
N ALA A 295 -15.76 -5.02 12.68
CA ALA A 295 -15.19 -5.65 13.87
C ALA A 295 -14.81 -7.11 13.61
N GLU A 296 -15.62 -7.87 12.85
CA GLU A 296 -15.27 -9.23 12.40
C GLU A 296 -13.95 -9.25 11.63
N THR A 297 -13.80 -8.34 10.66
CA THR A 297 -12.57 -8.25 9.86
C THR A 297 -11.36 -7.83 10.69
N VAL A 298 -11.52 -6.83 11.57
CA VAL A 298 -10.42 -6.34 12.42
C VAL A 298 -10.01 -7.39 13.45
N GLY A 299 -10.98 -8.03 14.12
CA GLY A 299 -10.74 -9.09 15.08
C GLY A 299 -10.00 -10.29 14.47
N SER A 300 -10.46 -10.76 13.31
CA SER A 300 -9.79 -11.85 12.58
C SER A 300 -8.34 -11.50 12.18
N ARG A 301 -8.06 -10.24 11.79
CA ARG A 301 -6.70 -9.80 11.50
C ARG A 301 -5.80 -9.74 12.73
N LEU A 302 -6.31 -9.28 13.87
CA LEU A 302 -5.58 -9.26 15.13
C LEU A 302 -5.25 -10.70 15.59
N ARG A 303 -6.22 -11.61 15.57
CA ARG A 303 -6.02 -13.04 15.92
C ARG A 303 -5.05 -13.71 14.94
N GLY A 304 -5.22 -13.49 13.64
CA GLY A 304 -4.31 -14.01 12.61
C GLY A 304 -2.86 -13.54 12.75
N ALA A 305 -2.63 -12.38 13.38
CA ALA A 305 -1.31 -11.85 13.70
C ALA A 305 -0.82 -12.23 15.12
N GLY A 306 -1.63 -12.94 15.93
CA GLY A 306 -1.29 -13.32 17.31
C GLY A 306 -1.18 -12.12 18.25
N VAL A 307 -1.97 -11.06 18.03
CA VAL A 307 -1.88 -9.81 18.81
C VAL A 307 -3.25 -9.33 19.31
N ARG A 308 -3.21 -8.43 20.28
CA ARG A 308 -4.40 -7.75 20.85
C ARG A 308 -4.22 -6.25 20.77
N ALA A 309 -5.31 -5.49 20.69
CA ALA A 309 -5.30 -4.04 20.63
C ALA A 309 -5.83 -3.42 21.92
N GLU A 310 -5.17 -2.39 22.41
CA GLU A 310 -5.53 -1.64 23.61
C GLU A 310 -6.38 -0.39 23.30
N VAL A 311 -6.24 0.16 22.06
CA VAL A 311 -6.99 1.33 21.62
C VAL A 311 -7.86 0.98 20.45
N ILE A 312 -9.15 1.34 20.53
CA ILE A 312 -10.12 1.24 19.44
C ILE A 312 -10.57 2.65 19.07
N ALA A 313 -10.62 2.93 17.78
CA ALA A 313 -11.11 4.19 17.23
C ALA A 313 -12.19 3.91 16.17
N VAL A 314 -13.22 4.76 16.15
CA VAL A 314 -14.25 4.80 15.11
C VAL A 314 -14.11 6.08 14.31
N GLY A 315 -14.19 5.99 12.99
CA GLY A 315 -14.23 7.14 12.09
C GLY A 315 -15.53 7.13 11.28
N ILE A 316 -16.18 8.26 11.23
CA ILE A 316 -17.40 8.51 10.45
C ILE A 316 -17.09 9.54 9.38
N LYS A 317 -17.49 9.25 8.14
CA LYS A 317 -17.49 10.22 7.07
C LYS A 317 -18.91 10.37 6.56
N ASN A 318 -19.43 11.56 6.64
CA ASN A 318 -20.79 11.91 6.26
C ASN A 318 -20.97 12.03 4.73
N TYR A 319 -22.20 12.17 4.27
CA TYR A 319 -22.55 12.33 2.86
C TYR A 319 -21.90 13.56 2.21
N ASP A 320 -21.71 14.64 2.97
CA ASP A 320 -21.06 15.89 2.57
C ASP A 320 -19.50 15.80 2.59
N LEU A 321 -18.96 14.63 2.91
CA LEU A 321 -17.55 14.32 3.06
C LEU A 321 -16.87 14.91 4.30
N SER A 322 -17.63 15.55 5.23
CA SER A 322 -17.11 15.88 6.56
C SER A 322 -16.69 14.61 7.30
N TYR A 323 -15.66 14.71 8.15
CA TYR A 323 -15.09 13.57 8.84
C TYR A 323 -14.93 13.87 10.32
N ALA A 324 -15.37 12.92 11.15
CA ALA A 324 -15.15 12.93 12.58
C ALA A 324 -14.64 11.57 13.04
N SER A 325 -13.85 11.56 14.12
CA SER A 325 -13.36 10.31 14.72
C SER A 325 -13.22 10.45 16.22
N HIS A 326 -13.46 9.36 16.94
CA HIS A 326 -13.28 9.24 18.37
C HIS A 326 -12.59 7.93 18.71
N GLN A 327 -11.81 7.88 19.80
CA GLN A 327 -11.10 6.69 20.24
C GLN A 327 -11.21 6.49 21.75
N MET A 328 -11.07 5.25 22.16
CA MET A 328 -11.07 4.82 23.56
C MET A 328 -9.89 3.88 23.81
N THR A 329 -9.27 4.03 24.98
CA THR A 329 -8.31 3.06 25.50
C THR A 329 -9.05 2.08 26.38
N LEU A 330 -8.92 0.79 26.08
CA LEU A 330 -9.51 -0.29 26.84
C LEU A 330 -8.66 -0.60 28.07
N GLN A 331 -9.28 -1.05 29.14
CA GLN A 331 -8.58 -1.52 30.34
C GLN A 331 -7.76 -2.78 30.05
N ASN A 332 -8.32 -3.69 29.23
CA ASN A 332 -7.65 -4.89 28.75
C ASN A 332 -7.53 -4.85 27.24
N ALA A 333 -6.35 -5.18 26.69
CA ALA A 333 -6.18 -5.36 25.26
C ALA A 333 -7.01 -6.55 24.76
N THR A 334 -7.66 -6.40 23.59
CA THR A 334 -8.57 -7.41 23.04
C THR A 334 -8.34 -7.70 21.56
N ASN A 335 -8.70 -8.91 21.14
CA ASN A 335 -8.89 -9.36 19.76
C ASN A 335 -10.27 -10.00 19.57
N ILE A 336 -11.12 -9.95 20.61
CA ILE A 336 -12.46 -10.54 20.63
C ILE A 336 -13.42 -9.64 19.85
N THR A 337 -14.05 -10.18 18.83
CA THR A 337 -14.95 -9.45 17.92
C THR A 337 -16.08 -8.74 18.66
N LYS A 338 -16.69 -9.40 19.67
CA LYS A 338 -17.77 -8.83 20.48
C LYS A 338 -17.33 -7.56 21.22
N GLU A 339 -16.14 -7.57 21.84
CA GLU A 339 -15.62 -6.42 22.60
C GLU A 339 -15.27 -5.26 21.66
N ILE A 340 -14.62 -5.55 20.53
CA ILE A 340 -14.32 -4.55 19.51
C ILE A 340 -15.60 -3.89 19.02
N HIS A 341 -16.65 -4.67 18.74
CA HIS A 341 -17.94 -4.16 18.29
C HIS A 341 -18.65 -3.33 19.37
N GLN A 342 -18.69 -3.80 20.62
CA GLN A 342 -19.30 -3.06 21.74
C GLN A 342 -18.63 -1.70 21.95
N CYS A 343 -17.30 -1.67 21.99
CA CYS A 343 -16.54 -0.42 22.09
C CYS A 343 -16.80 0.49 20.87
N ALA A 344 -16.84 -0.08 19.67
CA ALA A 344 -17.12 0.70 18.46
C ALA A 344 -18.53 1.30 18.48
N CYS A 345 -19.55 0.57 19.00
CA CYS A 345 -20.91 1.10 19.16
C CYS A 345 -20.97 2.24 20.18
N GLN A 346 -20.27 2.12 21.32
CA GLN A 346 -20.20 3.20 22.32
C GLN A 346 -19.57 4.47 21.74
N LEU A 347 -18.45 4.33 21.01
CA LEU A 347 -17.79 5.45 20.34
C LEU A 347 -18.66 6.07 19.26
N PHE A 348 -19.38 5.24 18.52
CA PHE A 348 -20.33 5.69 17.50
C PHE A 348 -21.46 6.51 18.11
N ASP A 349 -22.09 6.03 19.19
CA ASP A 349 -23.19 6.73 19.87
C ASP A 349 -22.77 8.09 20.44
N GLN A 350 -21.49 8.26 20.81
CA GLN A 350 -20.94 9.54 21.26
C GLN A 350 -20.60 10.50 20.11
N LEU A 351 -20.36 9.96 18.92
CA LEU A 351 -19.81 10.72 17.79
C LEU A 351 -20.87 11.13 16.77
N TRP A 352 -21.89 10.28 16.57
CA TRP A 352 -22.87 10.47 15.51
C TRP A 352 -23.99 11.43 15.93
N ASP A 353 -24.24 12.42 15.11
CA ASP A 353 -25.21 13.50 15.31
C ASP A 353 -26.52 13.33 14.50
N GLY A 354 -26.72 12.19 13.82
CA GLY A 354 -27.85 11.94 12.94
C GLY A 354 -27.61 12.29 11.47
N THR A 355 -26.48 12.89 11.14
CA THR A 355 -26.11 13.18 9.74
C THR A 355 -25.95 11.89 8.94
N PRO A 356 -26.51 11.78 7.70
CA PRO A 356 -26.39 10.59 6.87
C PRO A 356 -24.92 10.17 6.64
N ILE A 357 -24.63 8.91 6.88
CA ILE A 357 -23.26 8.36 6.86
C ILE A 357 -22.94 7.71 5.52
N ARG A 358 -21.84 8.11 4.90
CA ARG A 358 -21.30 7.55 3.67
C ARG A 358 -20.22 6.48 3.89
N HIS A 359 -19.46 6.60 4.97
CA HIS A 359 -18.29 5.74 5.22
C HIS A 359 -18.07 5.55 6.71
N LEU A 360 -17.81 4.32 7.10
CA LEU A 360 -17.48 3.95 8.48
C LEU A 360 -16.15 3.20 8.54
N GLY A 361 -15.43 3.36 9.64
CA GLY A 361 -14.17 2.66 9.87
C GLY A 361 -13.94 2.34 11.33
N ILE A 362 -13.28 1.19 11.58
CA ILE A 362 -12.71 0.81 12.86
C ILE A 362 -11.19 0.74 12.69
N HIS A 363 -10.45 1.39 13.58
CA HIS A 363 -9.00 1.35 13.65
C HIS A 363 -8.55 0.95 15.03
N THR A 364 -7.47 0.18 15.11
CA THR A 364 -6.87 -0.22 16.37
C THR A 364 -5.42 0.23 16.46
N SER A 365 -4.95 0.49 17.66
CA SER A 365 -3.55 0.85 17.93
C SER A 365 -3.11 0.37 19.32
N ARG A 366 -1.88 0.66 19.71
CA ARG A 366 -1.24 0.11 20.90
C ARG A 366 -1.36 -1.40 20.95
N ILE A 367 -0.75 -2.01 19.96
CA ILE A 367 -0.76 -3.47 19.80
C ILE A 367 0.10 -4.12 20.88
N LYS A 368 -0.41 -5.19 21.48
CA LYS A 368 0.24 -6.02 22.50
C LYS A 368 0.29 -7.47 22.03
N ASP A 369 1.33 -8.17 22.44
CA ASP A 369 1.42 -9.62 22.22
C ASP A 369 0.33 -10.37 22.99
N GLN A 370 -0.06 -11.53 22.51
CA GLN A 370 -1.20 -12.31 23.03
C GLN A 370 -1.02 -12.78 24.49
N VAL A 371 0.21 -12.77 25.03
CA VAL A 371 0.58 -13.29 26.37
C VAL A 371 0.13 -12.37 27.53
N ASN A 372 -0.49 -11.23 27.28
CA ASN A 372 -0.91 -10.32 28.33
C ASN A 372 -2.04 -10.92 29.21
N MET A 373 -1.78 -10.98 30.53
CA MET A 373 -2.82 -11.31 31.51
C MET A 373 -3.97 -10.31 31.44
N ARG A 374 -5.20 -10.82 31.49
CA ARG A 374 -6.41 -10.02 31.54
C ARG A 374 -6.75 -9.71 32.99
N GLN A 375 -6.96 -8.45 33.31
CA GLN A 375 -7.54 -8.05 34.59
C GLN A 375 -9.04 -8.35 34.58
N LEU A 376 -9.49 -9.25 35.43
CA LEU A 376 -10.92 -9.55 35.58
C LEU A 376 -11.57 -8.54 36.52
N ASP A 377 -12.77 -8.10 36.19
CA ASP A 377 -13.65 -7.35 37.06
C ASP A 377 -14.55 -8.36 37.83
N LEU A 378 -14.76 -8.11 39.12
CA LEU A 378 -15.61 -8.98 39.96
C LEU A 378 -17.08 -9.06 39.50
N PHE A 379 -17.53 -8.02 38.76
CA PHE A 379 -18.90 -7.96 38.25
C PHE A 379 -19.02 -8.37 36.77
N ASP A 380 -17.91 -8.74 36.13
CA ASP A 380 -17.90 -9.13 34.72
C ASP A 380 -18.33 -10.60 34.57
N THR A 381 -19.48 -10.81 33.95
CA THR A 381 -20.07 -12.11 33.72
C THR A 381 -19.66 -12.73 32.37
N ASN A 382 -18.83 -12.09 31.59
CA ASN A 382 -18.41 -12.61 30.29
C ASN A 382 -17.35 -13.70 30.43
N ASP A 383 -17.57 -14.80 29.76
CA ASP A 383 -16.57 -15.85 29.57
C ASP A 383 -15.68 -15.52 28.35
N TYR A 384 -14.63 -14.78 28.61
CA TYR A 384 -13.72 -14.29 27.55
C TYR A 384 -12.97 -15.41 26.86
N GLU A 385 -12.59 -16.48 27.57
CA GLU A 385 -11.94 -17.63 26.96
C GLU A 385 -12.85 -18.33 25.97
N LYS A 386 -14.12 -18.48 26.31
CA LYS A 386 -15.11 -19.04 25.40
C LYS A 386 -15.34 -18.17 24.17
N LEU A 387 -15.42 -16.84 24.34
CA LEU A 387 -15.58 -15.91 23.23
C LEU A 387 -14.38 -15.94 22.29
N GLU A 388 -13.16 -15.97 22.83
CA GLU A 388 -11.93 -16.04 22.04
C GLU A 388 -11.84 -17.36 21.26
N LYS A 389 -12.08 -18.51 21.93
CA LYS A 389 -12.12 -19.84 21.29
C LYS A 389 -13.19 -19.93 20.20
N MET A 390 -14.35 -19.32 20.41
CA MET A 390 -15.42 -19.26 19.41
C MET A 390 -14.95 -18.47 18.18
N ASP A 391 -14.39 -17.28 18.37
CA ASP A 391 -13.89 -16.45 17.27
C ASP A 391 -12.75 -17.14 16.50
N GLU A 392 -11.81 -17.81 17.21
CA GLU A 392 -10.73 -18.60 16.59
C GLU A 392 -11.27 -19.79 15.77
N THR A 393 -12.28 -20.48 16.29
CA THR A 393 -12.92 -21.59 15.57
C THR A 393 -13.61 -21.10 14.31
N ILE A 394 -14.32 -19.98 14.37
CA ILE A 394 -14.94 -19.36 13.21
C ILE A 394 -13.89 -18.99 12.17
N ASP A 395 -12.77 -18.39 12.60
CA ASP A 395 -11.67 -18.03 11.70
C ASP A 395 -11.06 -19.27 11.03
N GLN A 396 -10.89 -20.39 11.74
CA GLN A 396 -10.40 -21.65 11.17
C GLN A 396 -11.36 -22.24 10.14
N ILE A 397 -12.67 -22.24 10.42
CA ILE A 397 -13.69 -22.71 9.47
C ILE A 397 -13.68 -21.83 8.21
N ARG A 398 -13.68 -20.50 8.37
CA ARG A 398 -13.63 -19.55 7.25
C ARG A 398 -12.35 -19.69 6.42
N LYS A 399 -11.22 -19.94 7.06
CA LYS A 399 -9.94 -20.17 6.35
C LYS A 399 -9.98 -21.45 5.49
N ARG A 400 -10.70 -22.48 5.94
CA ARG A 400 -10.78 -23.77 5.24
C ARG A 400 -11.87 -23.81 4.18
N TYR A 401 -13.01 -23.19 4.43
CA TYR A 401 -14.21 -23.34 3.61
C TYR A 401 -14.69 -22.03 2.96
N GLY A 402 -13.95 -20.93 3.17
CA GLY A 402 -14.31 -19.60 2.66
C GLY A 402 -15.04 -18.74 3.70
N ASN A 403 -15.00 -17.43 3.50
CA ASN A 403 -15.52 -16.46 4.46
C ASN A 403 -17.04 -16.59 4.69
N ASP A 404 -17.77 -17.07 3.70
CA ASP A 404 -19.23 -17.21 3.73
C ASP A 404 -19.71 -18.52 4.39
N SER A 405 -18.78 -19.39 4.81
CA SER A 405 -19.11 -20.68 5.43
C SER A 405 -19.75 -20.55 6.81
N VAL A 406 -19.47 -19.47 7.54
CA VAL A 406 -20.09 -19.13 8.83
C VAL A 406 -20.43 -17.65 8.85
N ILE A 407 -21.71 -17.32 9.00
CA ILE A 407 -22.24 -15.96 9.00
C ILE A 407 -23.04 -15.75 10.28
N ARG A 408 -22.89 -14.58 10.94
CA ARG A 408 -23.75 -14.22 12.08
C ARG A 408 -25.19 -14.00 11.59
N ALA A 409 -26.16 -14.47 12.36
CA ALA A 409 -27.58 -14.32 12.03
C ALA A 409 -28.00 -12.86 11.76
N ALA A 410 -27.35 -11.89 12.39
CA ALA A 410 -27.62 -10.48 12.20
C ALA A 410 -27.43 -10.00 10.73
N PHE A 411 -26.69 -10.73 9.90
CA PHE A 411 -26.47 -10.41 8.49
C PHE A 411 -27.41 -11.14 7.53
N LEU A 412 -28.24 -12.06 8.04
CA LEU A 412 -29.16 -12.82 7.18
C LEU A 412 -30.29 -11.93 6.65
N GLY A 413 -30.47 -11.91 5.35
CA GLY A 413 -31.51 -11.12 4.68
C GLY A 413 -31.27 -9.62 4.63
N GLY A 414 -30.13 -9.13 5.15
CA GLY A 414 -29.75 -7.72 5.11
C GLY A 414 -28.96 -7.32 3.86
N CYS A 415 -28.89 -6.00 3.60
CA CYS A 415 -28.07 -5.42 2.53
C CYS A 415 -26.59 -5.22 2.91
N ILE A 416 -26.22 -5.49 4.16
CA ILE A 416 -24.84 -5.36 4.67
C ILE A 416 -24.15 -6.71 4.60
N ASP A 417 -23.01 -6.73 3.96
CA ASP A 417 -22.14 -7.89 3.90
C ASP A 417 -21.38 -8.10 5.23
N HIS A 418 -21.40 -9.33 5.76
CA HIS A 418 -20.79 -9.70 7.04
C HIS A 418 -19.27 -9.49 7.13
N MET A 419 -18.59 -9.40 5.98
CA MET A 419 -17.16 -9.11 5.89
C MET A 419 -16.95 -7.83 5.06
N SER A 420 -17.91 -6.91 5.05
CA SER A 420 -17.76 -5.65 4.32
C SER A 420 -16.69 -4.77 4.96
N GLY A 421 -16.03 -4.04 4.11
CA GLY A 421 -14.97 -3.15 4.54
C GLY A 421 -13.58 -3.75 4.43
N GLY A 422 -12.82 -3.19 3.54
CA GLY A 422 -11.49 -3.60 3.17
C GLY A 422 -11.48 -4.46 1.92
N ILE A 423 -10.28 -4.69 1.44
CA ILE A 423 -10.03 -5.55 0.30
C ILE A 423 -10.15 -6.99 0.81
N SER A 424 -11.35 -7.55 0.82
CA SER A 424 -11.49 -8.99 0.81
C SER A 424 -10.96 -9.47 -0.54
N ARG A 425 -9.85 -10.17 -0.51
CA ARG A 425 -9.17 -10.68 -1.72
C ARG A 425 -10.11 -11.51 -2.59
N GLU A 426 -11.01 -12.26 -1.97
CA GLU A 426 -11.95 -13.16 -2.62
C GLU A 426 -13.13 -12.42 -3.27
N LYS A 427 -13.65 -11.37 -2.63
CA LYS A 427 -14.81 -10.61 -3.14
C LYS A 427 -14.47 -9.56 -4.20
N ARG A 428 -13.20 -9.23 -4.38
CA ARG A 428 -12.70 -8.31 -5.43
C ARG A 428 -11.90 -9.01 -6.51
N SER A 429 -11.70 -10.32 -6.43
CA SER A 429 -11.21 -11.12 -7.55
C SER A 429 -12.35 -11.31 -8.52
N VAL A 430 -12.16 -10.85 -9.74
CA VAL A 430 -13.07 -11.14 -10.83
C VAL A 430 -13.02 -12.65 -11.08
N ASP A 431 -14.18 -13.30 -11.09
CA ASP A 431 -14.29 -14.67 -11.54
C ASP A 431 -14.17 -14.69 -13.08
N TYR A 432 -12.95 -14.84 -13.53
CA TYR A 432 -12.66 -14.86 -14.97
C TYR A 432 -13.23 -16.09 -15.70
N GLU A 433 -13.63 -17.13 -14.97
CA GLU A 433 -14.33 -18.27 -15.58
C GLU A 433 -15.74 -17.91 -16.00
N LYS A 434 -16.42 -17.07 -15.23
CA LYS A 434 -17.73 -16.52 -15.61
C LYS A 434 -17.68 -15.57 -16.80
N LEU A 435 -16.56 -14.86 -17.00
CA LEU A 435 -16.37 -13.95 -18.13
C LEU A 435 -16.05 -14.65 -19.46
N LYS A 436 -15.78 -15.95 -19.45
CA LYS A 436 -15.58 -16.74 -20.69
C LYS A 436 -16.89 -17.11 -21.38
N THR A 437 -18.01 -16.95 -20.68
CA THR A 437 -19.34 -17.36 -21.14
C THR A 437 -20.20 -16.19 -21.65
N GLU A 438 -19.73 -14.97 -21.62
CA GLU A 438 -20.27 -13.78 -22.28
C GLU A 438 -19.34 -13.31 -23.42
#